data_8ff76f7dbd9c8ed7487cacf3168450f8
#
_entry.id   8ff76f7dbd9c8ed7487cacf3168450f8
#
_cell.length_a   1.000
_cell.length_b   1.000
_cell.length_c   1.000
_cell.angle_alpha   90.00
_cell.angle_beta   90.00
_cell.angle_gamma   90.00
#
_symmetry.space_group_name_H-M   'P 1'
#
loop_
_entity.id
_entity.type
_entity.pdbx_description
1 polymer ?
#
loop_
_entity_poly.entity_id
_entity_poly.type
_entity_poly.pdbx_seq_one_letter_code
_entity_poly.pdbx_strand_id
1 'polypeptide(L)'
;RHIYRNQRTGMGRFVTFWVTELPLLMASTRKQLAIAAGIFLIAVVIGGLSARYDTDFTRLIMGDGYVDMTLENIKEGKPMAVYGSSPMVDMFFGITFNNIMVSFYAFAMGLLLSYGTWLILLQNGIMLGAFQYFLYDQGVLHESLRGIWLHGTIEISCIVIAGSAGLVMGNSILFPGTYTRLASFRRGALKGVKIVLGLVPCF
;
A
#
# COMPACT_ATOMS: atom_id res chain seq x y z
N ARG A 1 -37.10 -2.10 -32.06
CA ARG A 1 -36.58 -3.29 -31.36
C ARG A 1 -35.91 -2.82 -30.08
N HIS A 2 -36.67 -2.82 -28.98
CA HIS A 2 -36.08 -2.59 -27.63
C HIS A 2 -35.26 -3.80 -27.29
N ILE A 3 -33.93 -3.65 -27.32
CA ILE A 3 -32.99 -4.61 -26.74
C ILE A 3 -33.22 -4.55 -25.24
N TYR A 4 -33.83 -5.56 -24.65
CA TYR A 4 -33.92 -5.75 -23.20
C TYR A 4 -32.50 -5.79 -22.63
N ARG A 5 -32.05 -4.67 -22.11
CA ARG A 5 -30.84 -4.58 -21.33
C ARG A 5 -31.17 -5.20 -19.98
N ASN A 6 -30.76 -6.45 -19.81
CA ASN A 6 -30.95 -7.20 -18.57
C ASN A 6 -30.32 -6.36 -17.43
N GLN A 7 -31.16 -5.63 -16.69
CA GLN A 7 -30.72 -4.88 -15.50
C GLN A 7 -30.47 -5.91 -14.40
N ARG A 8 -29.23 -6.39 -14.32
CA ARG A 8 -28.81 -7.16 -13.15
C ARG A 8 -29.15 -6.34 -11.91
N THR A 9 -29.79 -6.95 -10.93
CA THR A 9 -30.05 -6.35 -9.62
C THR A 9 -28.75 -5.83 -9.03
N GLY A 10 -28.79 -4.75 -8.24
CA GLY A 10 -27.60 -4.10 -7.71
C GLY A 10 -26.63 -5.06 -7.02
N MET A 11 -27.15 -6.05 -6.28
CA MET A 11 -26.37 -7.10 -5.62
C MET A 11 -25.63 -7.99 -6.62
N GLY A 12 -26.25 -8.38 -7.74
CA GLY A 12 -25.59 -9.18 -8.77
C GLY A 12 -24.44 -8.44 -9.47
N ARG A 13 -24.53 -7.12 -9.61
CA ARG A 13 -23.43 -6.28 -10.14
C ARG A 13 -22.28 -6.20 -9.17
N PHE A 14 -22.58 -6.07 -7.89
CA PHE A 14 -21.58 -6.03 -6.81
C PHE A 14 -20.77 -7.34 -6.80
N VAL A 15 -21.43 -8.48 -6.74
CA VAL A 15 -20.77 -9.79 -6.76
C VAL A 15 -19.95 -9.97 -8.05
N THR A 16 -20.49 -9.62 -9.21
CA THR A 16 -19.76 -9.74 -10.50
C THR A 16 -18.50 -8.87 -10.51
N PHE A 17 -18.56 -7.66 -9.91
CA PHE A 17 -17.37 -6.80 -9.79
C PHE A 17 -16.25 -7.50 -9.03
N TRP A 18 -16.55 -8.05 -7.84
CA TRP A 18 -15.52 -8.65 -6.97
C TRP A 18 -15.02 -10.00 -7.49
N VAL A 19 -15.91 -10.85 -7.98
CA VAL A 19 -15.54 -12.22 -8.37
C VAL A 19 -14.96 -12.29 -9.78
N THR A 20 -15.34 -11.38 -10.67
CA THR A 20 -14.97 -11.47 -12.08
C THR A 20 -14.20 -10.26 -12.58
N GLU A 21 -14.73 -9.03 -12.38
CA GLU A 21 -14.10 -7.85 -12.99
C GLU A 21 -12.76 -7.51 -12.33
N LEU A 22 -12.69 -7.50 -11.00
CA LEU A 22 -11.49 -7.13 -10.27
C LEU A 22 -10.31 -8.08 -10.52
N PRO A 23 -10.46 -9.42 -10.45
CA PRO A 23 -9.38 -10.35 -10.81
C PRO A 23 -8.91 -10.20 -12.26
N LEU A 24 -9.82 -10.00 -13.20
CA LEU A 24 -9.46 -9.76 -14.60
C LEU A 24 -8.71 -8.44 -14.79
N LEU A 25 -9.10 -7.38 -14.09
CA LEU A 25 -8.37 -6.11 -14.08
C LEU A 25 -6.95 -6.28 -13.54
N MET A 26 -6.79 -6.96 -12.39
CA MET A 26 -5.48 -7.24 -11.81
C MET A 26 -4.62 -8.09 -12.76
N ALA A 27 -5.17 -9.11 -13.37
CA ALA A 27 -4.48 -9.92 -14.37
C ALA A 27 -4.03 -9.08 -15.60
N SER A 28 -4.88 -8.14 -16.05
CA SER A 28 -4.56 -7.24 -17.17
C SER A 28 -3.45 -6.23 -16.83
N THR A 29 -3.20 -5.96 -15.55
CA THR A 29 -2.21 -4.99 -15.04
C THR A 29 -1.03 -5.66 -14.34
N ARG A 30 -0.84 -6.97 -14.53
CA ARG A 30 0.21 -7.76 -13.86
C ARG A 30 1.64 -7.19 -14.03
N LYS A 31 1.93 -6.54 -15.16
CA LYS A 31 3.24 -5.91 -15.40
C LYS A 31 3.45 -4.73 -14.44
N GLN A 32 2.45 -3.85 -14.32
CA GLN A 32 2.51 -2.71 -13.41
C GLN A 32 2.53 -3.17 -11.95
N LEU A 33 1.81 -4.24 -11.62
CA LEU A 33 1.86 -4.85 -10.31
C LEU A 33 3.25 -5.39 -9.98
N ALA A 34 3.88 -6.10 -10.90
CA ALA A 34 5.25 -6.60 -10.73
C ALA A 34 6.27 -5.47 -10.56
N ILE A 35 6.11 -4.36 -11.33
CA ILE A 35 6.96 -3.18 -11.20
C ILE A 35 6.75 -2.52 -9.83
N ALA A 36 5.50 -2.31 -9.39
CA ALA A 36 5.19 -1.73 -8.09
C ALA A 36 5.77 -2.58 -6.95
N ALA A 37 5.58 -3.90 -7.01
CA ALA A 37 6.15 -4.83 -6.04
C ALA A 37 7.68 -4.80 -6.04
N GLY A 38 8.31 -4.77 -7.22
CA GLY A 38 9.76 -4.67 -7.36
C GLY A 38 10.32 -3.39 -6.74
N ILE A 39 9.72 -2.22 -7.03
CA ILE A 39 10.10 -0.93 -6.44
C ILE A 39 9.99 -1.01 -4.91
N PHE A 40 8.87 -1.51 -4.42
CA PHE A 40 8.61 -1.61 -2.98
C PHE A 40 9.61 -2.53 -2.29
N LEU A 41 9.87 -3.73 -2.83
CA LEU A 41 10.82 -4.69 -2.25
C LEU A 41 12.25 -4.17 -2.25
N ILE A 42 12.69 -3.53 -3.35
CA ILE A 42 14.00 -2.88 -3.40
C ILE A 42 14.09 -1.79 -2.33
N ALA A 43 13.04 -0.99 -2.16
CA ALA A 43 12.98 0.04 -1.13
C ALA A 43 13.05 -0.54 0.28
N VAL A 44 12.39 -1.67 0.56
CA VAL A 44 12.49 -2.39 1.84
C VAL A 44 13.93 -2.82 2.11
N VAL A 45 14.60 -3.37 1.11
CA VAL A 45 16.02 -3.76 1.25
C VAL A 45 16.90 -2.55 1.54
N ILE A 46 16.71 -1.45 0.80
CA ILE A 46 17.44 -0.20 1.02
C ILE A 46 17.21 0.30 2.46
N GLY A 47 15.96 0.38 2.91
CA GLY A 47 15.62 0.84 4.26
C GLY A 47 16.25 -0.02 5.36
N GLY A 48 16.18 -1.34 5.23
CA GLY A 48 16.78 -2.27 6.18
C GLY A 48 18.31 -2.18 6.21
N LEU A 49 18.96 -2.09 5.05
CA LEU A 49 20.42 -1.92 4.98
C LEU A 49 20.84 -0.56 5.52
N SER A 50 20.14 0.52 5.20
CA SER A 50 20.45 1.85 5.73
C SER A 50 20.34 1.88 7.25
N ALA A 51 19.29 1.31 7.82
CA ALA A 51 19.10 1.23 9.27
C ALA A 51 20.17 0.34 9.96
N ARG A 52 20.73 -0.64 9.24
CA ARG A 52 21.82 -1.48 9.75
C ARG A 52 23.13 -0.73 9.90
N TYR A 53 23.43 0.15 8.96
CA TYR A 53 24.72 0.86 8.93
C TYR A 53 24.69 2.23 9.60
N ASP A 54 23.48 2.77 9.80
CA ASP A 54 23.28 4.09 10.41
C ASP A 54 22.10 4.02 11.40
N THR A 55 22.42 4.08 12.69
CA THR A 55 21.43 4.08 13.77
C THR A 55 20.56 5.33 13.78
N ASP A 56 21.10 6.47 13.33
CA ASP A 56 20.35 7.73 13.25
C ASP A 56 19.33 7.71 12.12
N PHE A 57 19.58 6.88 11.08
CA PHE A 57 18.63 6.69 9.99
C PHE A 57 17.27 6.19 10.47
N THR A 58 17.23 5.26 11.41
CA THR A 58 15.98 4.77 11.99
C THR A 58 15.21 5.89 12.67
N ARG A 59 15.90 6.74 13.45
CA ARG A 59 15.29 7.91 14.09
C ARG A 59 14.79 8.95 13.10
N LEU A 60 15.54 9.17 12.03
CA LEU A 60 15.16 10.07 10.94
C LEU A 60 13.86 9.62 10.25
N ILE A 61 13.73 8.32 10.01
CA ILE A 61 12.57 7.75 9.28
C ILE A 61 11.34 7.59 10.17
N MET A 62 11.51 7.14 11.41
CA MET A 62 10.40 6.81 12.32
C MET A 62 10.07 7.93 13.30
N GLY A 63 11.00 8.87 13.48
CA GLY A 63 10.91 9.93 14.48
C GLY A 63 11.41 9.51 15.86
N ASP A 64 12.06 10.43 16.56
CA ASP A 64 12.66 10.18 17.89
C ASP A 64 11.61 9.71 18.90
N GLY A 65 10.42 10.34 18.92
CA GLY A 65 9.38 10.01 19.88
C GLY A 65 8.89 8.55 19.77
N TYR A 66 8.76 8.02 18.54
CA TYR A 66 8.36 6.63 18.34
C TYR A 66 9.47 5.66 18.76
N VAL A 67 10.71 5.96 18.41
CA VAL A 67 11.87 5.12 18.76
C VAL A 67 12.06 5.08 20.28
N ASP A 68 12.04 6.24 20.95
CA ASP A 68 12.24 6.33 22.41
C ASP A 68 11.10 5.60 23.15
N MET A 69 9.85 5.82 22.77
CA MET A 69 8.70 5.12 23.35
C MET A 69 8.80 3.59 23.15
N THR A 70 9.25 3.14 21.99
CA THR A 70 9.40 1.70 21.72
C THR A 70 10.51 1.10 22.56
N LEU A 71 11.64 1.79 22.70
CA LEU A 71 12.76 1.36 23.55
C LEU A 71 12.36 1.28 25.02
N GLU A 72 11.57 2.23 25.52
CA GLU A 72 11.07 2.23 26.90
C GLU A 72 10.12 1.05 27.14
N ASN A 73 9.19 0.79 26.23
CA ASN A 73 8.30 -0.37 26.30
C ASN A 73 9.06 -1.72 26.26
N ILE A 74 10.15 -1.79 25.49
CA ILE A 74 11.00 -2.99 25.45
C ILE A 74 11.68 -3.20 26.81
N LYS A 75 12.20 -2.13 27.44
CA LYS A 75 12.80 -2.21 28.79
C LYS A 75 11.81 -2.65 29.85
N GLU A 76 10.54 -2.30 29.73
CA GLU A 76 9.46 -2.73 30.62
C GLU A 76 8.99 -4.15 30.35
N GLY A 77 9.57 -4.85 29.39
CA GLY A 77 9.15 -6.21 28.99
C GLY A 77 7.84 -6.28 28.22
N LYS A 78 7.40 -5.16 27.68
CA LYS A 78 6.16 -5.00 26.89
C LYS A 78 6.43 -4.39 25.52
N PRO A 79 7.21 -5.03 24.65
CA PRO A 79 7.65 -4.44 23.38
C PRO A 79 6.50 -4.01 22.47
N MET A 80 5.33 -4.64 22.62
CA MET A 80 4.13 -4.32 21.85
C MET A 80 3.16 -3.37 22.58
N ALA A 81 3.56 -2.75 23.70
CA ALA A 81 2.69 -1.85 24.47
C ALA A 81 2.31 -0.59 23.69
N VAL A 82 3.13 -0.16 22.71
CA VAL A 82 2.75 0.89 21.75
C VAL A 82 1.42 0.56 21.08
N TYR A 83 1.18 -0.71 20.82
CA TYR A 83 -0.07 -1.23 20.22
C TYR A 83 -1.15 -1.57 21.24
N GLY A 84 -0.88 -1.44 22.56
CA GLY A 84 -1.80 -1.75 23.65
C GLY A 84 -2.13 -0.58 24.58
N SER A 85 -1.45 0.56 24.46
CA SER A 85 -1.59 1.72 25.35
C SER A 85 -2.77 2.64 25.00
N SER A 86 -3.20 2.64 23.76
CA SER A 86 -4.47 3.26 23.34
C SER A 86 -5.58 2.21 23.36
N PRO A 87 -6.86 2.58 23.46
CA PRO A 87 -7.92 1.64 23.19
C PRO A 87 -7.62 0.95 21.86
N MET A 88 -7.48 -0.38 21.87
CA MET A 88 -7.07 -1.19 20.73
C MET A 88 -7.85 -0.82 19.45
N VAL A 89 -9.07 -0.37 19.63
CA VAL A 89 -9.99 0.10 18.60
C VAL A 89 -9.50 1.38 17.93
N ASP A 90 -9.03 2.38 18.70
CA ASP A 90 -8.61 3.68 18.14
C ASP A 90 -7.32 3.53 17.33
N MET A 91 -6.41 2.70 17.79
CA MET A 91 -5.17 2.43 17.05
C MET A 91 -5.45 1.64 15.78
N PHE A 92 -6.31 0.61 15.82
CA PHE A 92 -6.72 -0.13 14.65
C PHE A 92 -7.30 0.81 13.59
N PHE A 93 -8.26 1.66 13.96
CA PHE A 93 -8.83 2.63 13.02
C PHE A 93 -7.79 3.64 12.53
N GLY A 94 -6.87 4.08 13.39
CA GLY A 94 -5.80 4.99 13.00
C GLY A 94 -4.88 4.41 11.93
N ILE A 95 -4.41 3.17 12.12
CA ILE A 95 -3.55 2.47 11.17
C ILE A 95 -4.31 2.19 9.87
N THR A 96 -5.52 1.64 9.96
CA THR A 96 -6.37 1.36 8.80
C THR A 96 -6.64 2.64 7.99
N PHE A 97 -7.02 3.73 8.63
CA PHE A 97 -7.26 5.00 7.95
C PHE A 97 -5.99 5.54 7.28
N ASN A 98 -4.84 5.48 7.97
CA ASN A 98 -3.56 5.87 7.39
C ASN A 98 -3.25 5.05 6.13
N ASN A 99 -3.40 3.73 6.16
CA ASN A 99 -3.11 2.85 5.04
C ASN A 99 -4.07 3.04 3.87
N ILE A 100 -5.35 3.32 4.14
CA ILE A 100 -6.32 3.75 3.12
C ILE A 100 -5.84 5.05 2.45
N MET A 101 -5.46 6.05 3.23
CA MET A 101 -5.00 7.35 2.71
C MET A 101 -3.70 7.19 1.90
N VAL A 102 -2.73 6.43 2.38
CA VAL A 102 -1.48 6.15 1.65
C VAL A 102 -1.76 5.44 0.33
N SER A 103 -2.66 4.46 0.33
CA SER A 103 -3.08 3.76 -0.89
C SER A 103 -3.74 4.70 -1.89
N PHE A 104 -4.59 5.60 -1.40
CA PHE A 104 -5.22 6.61 -2.24
C PHE A 104 -4.20 7.59 -2.83
N TYR A 105 -3.22 8.04 -2.01
CA TYR A 105 -2.11 8.88 -2.49
C TYR A 105 -1.24 8.15 -3.50
N ALA A 106 -0.89 6.88 -3.26
CA ALA A 106 -0.11 6.08 -4.20
C ALA A 106 -0.78 5.97 -5.56
N PHE A 107 -2.11 5.85 -5.61
CA PHE A 107 -2.89 5.89 -6.84
C PHE A 107 -2.95 7.30 -7.43
N ALA A 108 -3.37 8.31 -6.66
CA ALA A 108 -3.62 9.66 -7.15
C ALA A 108 -2.34 10.31 -7.72
N MET A 109 -1.20 10.05 -7.08
CA MET A 109 0.10 10.54 -7.52
C MET A 109 0.58 9.94 -8.85
N GLY A 110 -0.11 8.92 -9.38
CA GLY A 110 0.06 8.44 -10.74
C GLY A 110 -0.23 9.51 -11.80
N LEU A 111 -1.01 10.55 -11.47
CA LEU A 111 -1.21 11.73 -12.31
C LEU A 111 0.09 12.45 -12.66
N LEU A 112 1.10 12.39 -11.79
CA LEU A 112 2.43 12.93 -12.02
C LEU A 112 3.29 11.96 -12.86
N LEU A 113 2.73 11.45 -13.96
CA LEU A 113 3.40 10.58 -14.92
C LEU A 113 4.06 9.35 -14.29
N SER A 114 3.40 8.74 -13.32
CA SER A 114 3.88 7.60 -12.50
C SER A 114 4.99 7.94 -11.50
N TYR A 115 5.65 9.09 -11.61
CA TYR A 115 6.77 9.47 -10.74
C TYR A 115 6.33 9.61 -9.27
N GLY A 116 5.19 10.27 -9.04
CA GLY A 116 4.66 10.42 -7.68
C GLY A 116 4.32 9.08 -7.03
N THR A 117 3.72 8.16 -7.77
CA THR A 117 3.48 6.78 -7.28
C THR A 117 4.77 6.08 -6.89
N TRP A 118 5.81 6.21 -7.72
CA TRP A 118 7.13 5.63 -7.45
C TRP A 118 7.70 6.16 -6.12
N LEU A 119 7.61 7.47 -5.86
CA LEU A 119 8.06 8.08 -4.61
C LEU A 119 7.29 7.56 -3.40
N ILE A 120 5.97 7.43 -3.48
CA ILE A 120 5.15 6.89 -2.38
C ILE A 120 5.53 5.44 -2.07
N LEU A 121 5.68 4.61 -3.10
CA LEU A 121 6.11 3.21 -2.92
C LEU A 121 7.52 3.12 -2.31
N LEU A 122 8.45 3.95 -2.79
CA LEU A 122 9.82 4.02 -2.28
C LEU A 122 9.82 4.41 -0.78
N GLN A 123 9.14 5.49 -0.43
CA GLN A 123 9.09 6.00 0.95
C GLN A 123 8.49 4.96 1.90
N ASN A 124 7.38 4.33 1.54
CA ASN A 124 6.74 3.31 2.39
C ASN A 124 7.59 2.03 2.49
N GLY A 125 8.25 1.63 1.40
CA GLY A 125 9.16 0.48 1.44
C GLY A 125 10.39 0.74 2.33
N ILE A 126 11.03 1.91 2.22
CA ILE A 126 12.15 2.31 3.07
C ILE A 126 11.73 2.31 4.55
N MET A 127 10.59 2.92 4.85
CA MET A 127 10.03 2.95 6.20
C MET A 127 9.83 1.54 6.76
N LEU A 128 9.22 0.65 5.99
CA LEU A 128 9.01 -0.74 6.40
C LEU A 128 10.34 -1.46 6.65
N GLY A 129 11.32 -1.29 5.76
CA GLY A 129 12.64 -1.91 5.90
C GLY A 129 13.38 -1.45 7.15
N ALA A 130 13.40 -0.13 7.40
CA ALA A 130 14.00 0.44 8.60
C ALA A 130 13.31 -0.05 9.88
N PHE A 131 11.98 -0.11 9.87
CA PHE A 131 11.18 -0.60 10.99
C PHE A 131 11.48 -2.08 11.30
N GLN A 132 11.52 -2.94 10.30
CA GLN A 132 11.81 -4.36 10.50
C GLN A 132 13.21 -4.59 11.02
N TYR A 133 14.21 -3.86 10.49
CA TYR A 133 15.57 -3.96 10.99
C TYR A 133 15.69 -3.47 12.44
N PHE A 134 15.05 -2.36 12.79
CA PHE A 134 15.01 -1.86 14.16
C PHE A 134 14.46 -2.89 15.14
N LEU A 135 13.33 -3.54 14.83
CA LEU A 135 12.76 -4.58 15.68
C LEU A 135 13.66 -5.83 15.76
N TYR A 136 14.36 -6.16 14.67
CA TYR A 136 15.34 -7.24 14.65
C TYR A 136 16.52 -6.93 15.57
N ASP A 137 17.07 -5.75 15.49
CA ASP A 137 18.20 -5.28 16.30
C ASP A 137 17.87 -5.25 17.80
N GLN A 138 16.62 -4.92 18.13
CA GLN A 138 16.13 -4.95 19.51
C GLN A 138 15.71 -6.35 19.99
N GLY A 139 15.81 -7.38 19.16
CA GLY A 139 15.47 -8.78 19.52
C GLY A 139 13.98 -9.09 19.62
N VAL A 140 13.09 -8.17 19.20
CA VAL A 140 11.63 -8.27 19.33
C VAL A 140 10.91 -8.53 18.01
N LEU A 141 11.66 -8.86 16.95
CA LEU A 141 11.08 -9.13 15.62
C LEU A 141 10.04 -10.26 15.65
N HIS A 142 10.28 -11.29 16.44
CA HIS A 142 9.39 -12.45 16.49
C HIS A 142 8.01 -12.12 17.08
N GLU A 143 7.99 -11.29 18.13
CA GLU A 143 6.75 -10.79 18.71
C GLU A 143 6.01 -9.87 17.72
N SER A 144 6.76 -9.02 17.03
CA SER A 144 6.22 -8.16 15.99
C SER A 144 5.58 -8.95 14.85
N LEU A 145 6.22 -10.03 14.39
CA LEU A 145 5.68 -10.88 13.33
C LEU A 145 4.33 -11.47 13.72
N ARG A 146 4.15 -11.86 14.97
CA ARG A 146 2.88 -12.43 15.46
C ARG A 146 1.80 -11.37 15.67
N GLY A 147 2.16 -10.17 16.12
CA GLY A 147 1.21 -9.12 16.46
C GLY A 147 0.81 -8.23 15.28
N ILE A 148 1.78 -7.79 14.50
CA ILE A 148 1.60 -6.73 13.49
C ILE A 148 1.37 -7.32 12.09
N TRP A 149 2.13 -8.37 11.73
CA TRP A 149 2.14 -8.87 10.36
C TRP A 149 0.85 -9.54 9.90
N LEU A 150 0.01 -9.99 10.83
CA LEU A 150 -1.27 -10.58 10.48
C LEU A 150 -2.17 -9.56 9.73
N HIS A 151 -2.19 -8.31 10.18
CA HIS A 151 -2.91 -7.21 9.52
C HIS A 151 -2.03 -6.51 8.49
N GLY A 152 -0.80 -6.19 8.88
CA GLY A 152 0.14 -5.42 8.06
C GLY A 152 0.43 -6.04 6.71
N THR A 153 0.42 -7.37 6.57
CA THR A 153 0.62 -8.04 5.27
C THR A 153 -0.45 -7.66 4.27
N ILE A 154 -1.72 -7.64 4.70
CA ILE A 154 -2.85 -7.28 3.84
C ILE A 154 -2.76 -5.80 3.46
N GLU A 155 -2.56 -4.93 4.44
CA GLU A 155 -2.48 -3.48 4.27
C GLU A 155 -1.33 -3.08 3.33
N ILE A 156 -0.13 -3.64 3.54
CA ILE A 156 1.03 -3.40 2.67
C ILE A 156 0.76 -3.89 1.24
N SER A 157 0.13 -5.06 1.11
CA SER A 157 -0.26 -5.57 -0.21
C SER A 157 -1.23 -4.62 -0.91
N CYS A 158 -2.17 -4.02 -0.18
CA CYS A 158 -3.10 -3.02 -0.70
C CYS A 158 -2.37 -1.75 -1.18
N ILE A 159 -1.36 -1.26 -0.44
CA ILE A 159 -0.54 -0.11 -0.87
C ILE A 159 0.18 -0.43 -2.20
N VAL A 160 0.78 -1.61 -2.32
CA VAL A 160 1.48 -2.02 -3.55
C VAL A 160 0.50 -2.15 -4.73
N ILE A 161 -0.68 -2.73 -4.50
CA ILE A 161 -1.72 -2.86 -5.54
C ILE A 161 -2.26 -1.47 -5.94
N ALA A 162 -2.50 -0.58 -5.00
CA ALA A 162 -2.91 0.80 -5.27
C ALA A 162 -1.83 1.57 -6.04
N GLY A 163 -0.55 1.36 -5.69
CA GLY A 163 0.58 1.87 -6.46
C GLY A 163 0.57 1.34 -7.90
N SER A 164 0.29 0.05 -8.09
CA SER A 164 0.17 -0.50 -9.46
C SER A 164 -0.93 0.19 -10.26
N ALA A 165 -2.05 0.53 -9.63
CA ALA A 165 -3.12 1.30 -10.25
C ALA A 165 -2.68 2.74 -10.64
N GLY A 166 -1.86 3.37 -9.79
CA GLY A 166 -1.22 4.66 -10.10
C GLY A 166 -0.27 4.57 -11.30
N LEU A 167 0.55 3.51 -11.36
CA LEU A 167 1.41 3.25 -12.53
C LEU A 167 0.60 3.01 -13.81
N VAL A 168 -0.55 2.32 -13.73
CA VAL A 168 -1.46 2.13 -14.88
C VAL A 168 -1.96 3.48 -15.39
N MET A 169 -2.37 4.37 -14.48
CA MET A 169 -2.86 5.70 -14.84
C MET A 169 -1.75 6.55 -15.46
N GLY A 170 -0.57 6.64 -14.84
CA GLY A 170 0.55 7.40 -15.34
C GLY A 170 1.08 6.89 -16.69
N ASN A 171 1.21 5.57 -16.84
CA ASN A 171 1.60 4.96 -18.11
C ASN A 171 0.61 5.25 -19.24
N SER A 172 -0.69 5.37 -18.93
CA SER A 172 -1.70 5.71 -19.93
C SER A 172 -1.56 7.12 -20.49
N ILE A 173 -0.93 8.03 -19.74
CA ILE A 173 -0.61 9.38 -20.18
C ILE A 173 0.66 9.38 -21.03
N LEU A 174 1.69 8.66 -20.57
CA LEU A 174 3.00 8.61 -21.23
C LEU A 174 2.96 7.83 -22.55
N PHE A 175 2.25 6.70 -22.55
CA PHE A 175 2.21 5.75 -23.66
C PHE A 175 0.77 5.50 -24.14
N PRO A 176 0.14 6.47 -24.83
CA PRO A 176 -1.27 6.37 -25.21
C PRO A 176 -1.55 5.31 -26.29
N GLY A 177 -0.51 4.79 -26.96
CA GLY A 177 -0.65 3.85 -28.08
C GLY A 177 -1.39 4.48 -29.26
N THR A 178 -2.42 3.80 -29.75
CA THR A 178 -3.26 4.27 -30.88
C THR A 178 -4.38 5.23 -30.46
N TYR A 179 -4.53 5.48 -29.15
CA TYR A 179 -5.58 6.37 -28.64
C TYR A 179 -5.07 7.81 -28.52
N THR A 180 -6.01 8.77 -28.54
CA THR A 180 -5.68 10.14 -28.09
C THR A 180 -5.28 10.11 -26.61
N ARG A 181 -4.40 11.02 -26.20
CA ARG A 181 -3.89 11.08 -24.81
C ARG A 181 -5.03 11.12 -23.78
N LEU A 182 -6.06 11.91 -24.05
CA LEU A 182 -7.22 12.03 -23.16
C LEU A 182 -8.03 10.71 -23.08
N ALA A 183 -8.24 10.05 -24.20
CA ALA A 183 -8.95 8.76 -24.23
C ALA A 183 -8.16 7.67 -23.51
N SER A 184 -6.85 7.62 -23.70
CA SER A 184 -5.95 6.69 -23.01
C SER A 184 -5.95 6.95 -21.51
N PHE A 185 -5.77 8.21 -21.09
CA PHE A 185 -5.82 8.62 -19.69
C PHE A 185 -7.16 8.21 -19.03
N ARG A 186 -8.28 8.55 -19.65
CA ARG A 186 -9.61 8.18 -19.11
C ARG A 186 -9.73 6.67 -18.89
N ARG A 187 -9.22 5.86 -19.80
CA ARG A 187 -9.22 4.39 -19.66
C ARG A 187 -8.33 3.92 -18.53
N GLY A 188 -7.10 4.44 -18.43
CA GLY A 188 -6.15 4.13 -17.37
C GLY A 188 -6.69 4.54 -15.99
N ALA A 189 -7.20 5.75 -15.87
CA ALA A 189 -7.80 6.26 -14.65
C ALA A 189 -9.00 5.42 -14.19
N LEU A 190 -9.92 5.06 -15.09
CA LEU A 190 -11.06 4.21 -14.77
C LEU A 190 -10.64 2.80 -14.32
N LYS A 191 -9.61 2.23 -14.94
CA LYS A 191 -9.04 0.94 -14.48
C LYS A 191 -8.47 1.08 -13.08
N GLY A 192 -7.66 2.11 -12.83
CA GLY A 192 -7.05 2.37 -11.54
C GLY A 192 -8.08 2.62 -10.44
N VAL A 193 -9.10 3.44 -10.69
CA VAL A 193 -10.21 3.68 -9.75
C VAL A 193 -10.91 2.37 -9.38
N LYS A 194 -11.21 1.50 -10.36
CA LYS A 194 -11.83 0.20 -10.08
C LYS A 194 -10.96 -0.68 -9.20
N ILE A 195 -9.64 -0.69 -9.42
CA ILE A 195 -8.70 -1.45 -8.58
C ILE A 195 -8.72 -0.91 -7.15
N VAL A 196 -8.56 0.41 -6.97
CA VAL A 196 -8.51 1.04 -5.64
C VAL A 196 -9.83 0.86 -4.88
N LEU A 197 -10.98 1.03 -5.54
CA LEU A 197 -12.29 0.73 -4.92
C LEU A 197 -12.40 -0.75 -4.53
N GLY A 198 -11.76 -1.62 -5.31
CA GLY A 198 -11.65 -3.03 -5.02
C GLY A 198 -10.83 -3.35 -3.77
N LEU A 199 -9.97 -2.48 -3.29
CA LEU A 199 -9.16 -2.70 -2.10
C LEU A 199 -9.85 -2.29 -0.80
N VAL A 200 -10.88 -1.44 -0.87
CA VAL A 200 -11.54 -0.87 0.33
C VAL A 200 -11.96 -1.92 1.36
N PRO A 201 -12.55 -3.07 1.00
CA PRO A 201 -12.91 -4.09 1.98
C PRO A 201 -11.73 -4.92 2.51
N CYS A 202 -10.52 -4.71 2.00
CA CYS A 202 -9.32 -5.43 2.45
C CYS A 202 -8.61 -4.70 3.63
N PHE A 203 -8.98 -3.45 3.87
CA PHE A 203 -8.56 -2.67 5.03
C PHE A 203 -9.54 -2.88 6.19
#